data_f4b9a5b9e0a1b377d4156f6cbf690738
#
_entry.id   f4b9a5b9e0a1b377d4156f6cbf690738
#
_cell.length_a   1.000
_cell.length_b   1.000
_cell.length_c   1.000
_cell.angle_alpha   90.00
_cell.angle_beta   90.00
_cell.angle_gamma   90.00
#
_symmetry.space_group_name_H-M   'P 1'
#
loop_
_entity.id
_entity.type
_entity.pdbx_description
1 polymer ?
#
loop_
_entity_poly.entity_id
_entity_poly.type
_entity_poly.pdbx_seq_one_letter_code
_entity_poly.pdbx_strand_id
1 'polypeptide(L)'
;MSKYFVGGDDRLCGEVLVDEPANPLGLAIIECDLSHPCHEYVVENGVAVHSPLVKTNDEILAEKKRQRQAIVDAIMVTTSTNKVFDGNEEAQSRMSRAIQTAQIANIPSTTWVLANNVPTTVTLAELQEALVLSMQAMSAVWATPYEE
;
A
#
# COMPACT_ATOMS: atom_id res chain seq x y z
N MET A 1 -34.62 14.03 11.47
CA MET A 1 -33.64 14.23 10.37
C MET A 1 -32.41 14.94 10.89
N SER A 2 -31.24 14.53 10.44
CA SER A 2 -29.97 15.23 10.74
C SER A 2 -29.74 16.39 9.77
N LYS A 3 -28.93 17.34 10.18
CA LYS A 3 -28.50 18.47 9.36
C LYS A 3 -27.06 18.26 8.92
N TYR A 4 -26.75 18.64 7.69
CA TYR A 4 -25.43 18.46 7.10
C TYR A 4 -24.95 19.73 6.39
N PHE A 5 -23.66 20.02 6.47
CA PHE A 5 -23.02 21.08 5.69
C PHE A 5 -22.88 20.62 4.23
N VAL A 6 -23.08 21.54 3.30
CA VAL A 6 -22.88 21.33 1.86
C VAL A 6 -21.55 21.99 1.48
N GLY A 7 -20.61 21.21 0.96
CA GLY A 7 -19.32 21.71 0.46
C GLY A 7 -19.43 22.46 -0.86
N GLY A 8 -18.32 23.05 -1.29
CA GLY A 8 -18.26 23.81 -2.54
C GLY A 8 -18.44 22.97 -3.82
N ASP A 9 -18.36 21.64 -3.70
CA ASP A 9 -18.61 20.66 -4.76
C ASP A 9 -20.01 20.06 -4.73
N ASP A 10 -20.93 20.70 -4.00
CA ASP A 10 -22.31 20.25 -3.73
C ASP A 10 -22.40 18.91 -2.97
N ARG A 11 -21.29 18.41 -2.42
CA ARG A 11 -21.28 17.22 -1.56
C ARG A 11 -21.49 17.58 -0.10
N LEU A 12 -22.13 16.66 0.63
CA LEU A 12 -22.21 16.77 2.09
C LEU A 12 -20.84 16.52 2.70
N CYS A 13 -20.40 17.39 3.61
CA CYS A 13 -19.06 17.33 4.17
C CYS A 13 -18.98 17.19 5.69
N GLY A 14 -20.10 17.20 6.39
CA GLY A 14 -20.13 17.00 7.84
C GLY A 14 -21.52 17.16 8.43
N GLU A 15 -21.79 16.46 9.51
CA GLU A 15 -23.04 16.56 10.26
C GLU A 15 -23.00 17.76 11.22
N VAL A 16 -24.10 18.48 11.29
CA VAL A 16 -24.31 19.57 12.24
C VAL A 16 -24.84 18.98 13.54
N LEU A 17 -24.04 19.00 14.59
CA LEU A 17 -24.37 18.38 15.87
C LEU A 17 -24.93 19.35 16.91
N VAL A 18 -24.99 20.66 16.61
CA VAL A 18 -25.45 21.73 17.49
C VAL A 18 -26.42 22.65 16.76
N ASP A 19 -27.30 23.29 17.50
CA ASP A 19 -28.33 24.19 16.91
C ASP A 19 -27.74 25.43 16.22
N GLU A 20 -26.65 25.96 16.73
CA GLU A 20 -25.92 27.08 16.15
C GLU A 20 -24.47 26.71 15.88
N PRO A 21 -24.18 26.00 14.78
CA PRO A 21 -22.84 25.55 14.49
C PRO A 21 -21.91 26.68 14.06
N ALA A 22 -20.64 26.59 14.41
CA ALA A 22 -19.61 27.43 13.83
C ALA A 22 -19.52 27.12 12.31
N ASN A 23 -19.75 28.13 11.48
CA ASN A 23 -19.76 28.01 10.03
C ASN A 23 -18.91 29.11 9.40
N PRO A 24 -17.57 29.10 9.62
CA PRO A 24 -16.68 30.16 9.17
C PRO A 24 -16.59 30.28 7.65
N LEU A 25 -16.94 29.22 6.90
CA LEU A 25 -16.93 29.22 5.45
C LEU A 25 -18.27 29.59 4.83
N GLY A 26 -19.32 29.81 5.65
CA GLY A 26 -20.64 30.16 5.17
C GLY A 26 -21.31 29.08 4.33
N LEU A 27 -21.04 27.81 4.62
CA LEU A 27 -21.58 26.68 3.88
C LEU A 27 -23.09 26.58 4.04
N ALA A 28 -23.78 26.15 2.99
CA ALA A 28 -25.20 25.82 3.08
C ALA A 28 -25.40 24.60 3.99
N ILE A 29 -26.57 24.55 4.64
CA ILE A 29 -26.96 23.43 5.51
C ILE A 29 -28.27 22.86 4.98
N ILE A 30 -28.33 21.54 4.86
CA ILE A 30 -29.55 20.83 4.52
C ILE A 30 -29.93 19.83 5.61
N GLU A 31 -31.20 19.51 5.68
CA GLU A 31 -31.75 18.54 6.64
C GLU A 31 -32.23 17.30 5.88
N CYS A 32 -31.69 16.12 6.24
CA CYS A 32 -32.03 14.85 5.59
C CYS A 32 -31.63 13.66 6.46
N ASP A 33 -32.16 12.49 6.12
CA ASP A 33 -31.73 11.23 6.69
C ASP A 33 -30.85 10.49 5.68
N LEU A 34 -29.69 10.01 6.15
CA LEU A 34 -28.72 9.32 5.32
C LEU A 34 -28.57 7.85 5.74
N SER A 35 -28.55 6.97 4.76
CA SER A 35 -28.27 5.53 4.97
C SER A 35 -26.80 5.14 4.71
N HIS A 36 -26.00 6.07 4.20
CA HIS A 36 -24.59 5.91 3.87
C HIS A 36 -23.78 7.10 4.43
N PRO A 37 -22.44 7.06 4.43
CA PRO A 37 -21.62 8.19 4.85
C PRO A 37 -21.95 9.47 4.07
N CYS A 38 -21.94 10.61 4.76
CA CYS A 38 -22.36 11.90 4.16
C CYS A 38 -21.56 12.30 2.91
N HIS A 39 -20.25 11.98 2.85
CA HIS A 39 -19.42 12.29 1.68
C HIS A 39 -19.83 11.57 0.37
N GLU A 40 -20.72 10.58 0.46
CA GLU A 40 -21.29 9.87 -0.69
C GLU A 40 -22.56 10.52 -1.25
N TYR A 41 -22.98 11.66 -0.71
CA TYR A 41 -24.18 12.37 -1.13
C TYR A 41 -23.84 13.70 -1.81
N VAL A 42 -24.57 14.00 -2.87
CA VAL A 42 -24.56 15.26 -3.61
C VAL A 42 -25.90 15.94 -3.43
N VAL A 43 -25.92 17.25 -3.32
CA VAL A 43 -27.18 18.02 -3.25
C VAL A 43 -27.60 18.41 -4.66
N GLU A 44 -28.78 17.94 -5.07
CA GLU A 44 -29.43 18.26 -6.33
C GLU A 44 -30.80 18.87 -6.04
N ASN A 45 -31.04 20.12 -6.46
CA ASN A 45 -32.30 20.83 -6.22
C ASN A 45 -32.73 20.87 -4.75
N GLY A 46 -31.77 21.01 -3.83
CA GLY A 46 -32.01 21.03 -2.39
C GLY A 46 -32.25 19.68 -1.73
N VAL A 47 -32.05 18.58 -2.46
CA VAL A 47 -32.24 17.22 -1.98
C VAL A 47 -30.90 16.44 -2.02
N ALA A 48 -30.60 15.70 -0.95
CA ALA A 48 -29.43 14.82 -0.92
C ALA A 48 -29.68 13.56 -1.76
N VAL A 49 -28.82 13.34 -2.75
CA VAL A 49 -28.88 12.17 -3.65
C VAL A 49 -27.63 11.31 -3.42
N HIS A 50 -27.80 10.01 -3.21
CA HIS A 50 -26.69 9.09 -3.06
C HIS A 50 -25.93 8.97 -4.39
N SER A 51 -24.70 9.48 -4.39
CA SER A 51 -23.80 9.48 -5.53
C SER A 51 -22.38 9.12 -5.05
N PRO A 52 -22.08 7.81 -4.89
CA PRO A 52 -20.76 7.38 -4.44
C PRO A 52 -19.67 7.92 -5.35
N LEU A 53 -18.52 8.26 -4.74
CA LEU A 53 -17.33 8.63 -5.49
C LEU A 53 -16.86 7.43 -6.32
N VAL A 54 -16.95 7.56 -7.63
CA VAL A 54 -16.45 6.54 -8.57
C VAL A 54 -15.02 6.89 -8.92
N LYS A 55 -14.09 5.96 -8.63
CA LYS A 55 -12.69 6.11 -9.02
C LYS A 55 -12.58 6.04 -10.55
N THR A 56 -11.71 6.90 -11.12
CA THR A 56 -11.37 6.81 -12.54
C THR A 56 -10.52 5.57 -12.82
N ASN A 57 -10.44 5.15 -14.07
CA ASN A 57 -9.58 4.03 -14.47
C ASN A 57 -8.12 4.27 -14.11
N ASP A 58 -7.63 5.51 -14.21
CA ASP A 58 -6.26 5.87 -13.83
C ASP A 58 -6.05 5.75 -12.32
N GLU A 59 -7.02 6.13 -11.50
CA GLU A 59 -6.97 5.98 -10.04
C GLU A 59 -6.97 4.51 -9.63
N ILE A 60 -7.81 3.68 -10.26
CA ILE A 60 -7.87 2.23 -10.03
C ILE A 60 -6.54 1.59 -10.41
N LEU A 61 -5.96 1.95 -11.55
CA LEU A 61 -4.67 1.43 -11.99
C LEU A 61 -3.54 1.84 -11.03
N ALA A 62 -3.53 3.09 -10.58
CA ALA A 62 -2.55 3.60 -9.62
C ALA A 62 -2.63 2.85 -8.29
N GLU A 63 -3.83 2.53 -7.82
CA GLU A 63 -4.03 1.75 -6.60
C GLU A 63 -3.54 0.31 -6.75
N LYS A 64 -3.85 -0.34 -7.87
CA LYS A 64 -3.35 -1.69 -8.18
C LYS A 64 -1.83 -1.75 -8.24
N LYS A 65 -1.19 -0.73 -8.82
CA LYS A 65 0.28 -0.60 -8.82
C LYS A 65 0.85 -0.46 -7.41
N ARG A 66 0.21 0.34 -6.55
CA ARG A 66 0.64 0.49 -5.14
C ARG A 66 0.48 -0.81 -4.37
N GLN A 67 -0.62 -1.54 -4.58
CA GLN A 67 -0.83 -2.85 -3.96
C GLN A 67 0.23 -3.85 -4.40
N ARG A 68 0.55 -3.90 -5.69
CA ARG A 68 1.63 -4.74 -6.21
C ARG A 68 2.98 -4.39 -5.58
N GLN A 69 3.31 -3.10 -5.52
CA GLN A 69 4.56 -2.65 -4.90
C GLN A 69 4.62 -3.03 -3.42
N ALA A 70 3.51 -2.92 -2.68
CA ALA A 70 3.45 -3.34 -1.28
C ALA A 70 3.74 -4.85 -1.12
N ILE A 71 3.25 -5.68 -2.05
CA ILE A 71 3.56 -7.13 -2.05
C ILE A 71 5.04 -7.36 -2.31
N VAL A 72 5.63 -6.67 -3.29
CA VAL A 72 7.08 -6.76 -3.59
C VAL A 72 7.92 -6.32 -2.39
N ASP A 73 7.54 -5.22 -1.74
CA ASP A 73 8.25 -4.68 -0.57
C ASP A 73 8.19 -5.62 0.65
N ALA A 74 7.19 -6.48 0.71
CA ALA A 74 6.98 -7.43 1.79
C ALA A 74 7.53 -8.84 1.49
N ILE A 75 8.19 -9.06 0.36
CA ILE A 75 8.75 -10.38 0.01
C ILE A 75 9.75 -10.82 1.07
N MET A 76 9.54 -12.01 1.61
CA MET A 76 10.48 -12.74 2.45
C MET A 76 10.65 -14.14 1.90
N VAL A 77 11.87 -14.66 1.95
CA VAL A 77 12.20 -15.99 1.45
C VAL A 77 12.93 -16.80 2.52
N THR A 78 12.70 -18.11 2.52
CA THR A 78 13.34 -19.04 3.44
C THR A 78 14.25 -19.97 2.65
N THR A 79 15.53 -20.01 3.01
CA THR A 79 16.51 -20.91 2.40
C THR A 79 16.34 -22.36 2.90
N SER A 80 16.98 -23.28 2.23
CA SER A 80 17.03 -24.70 2.63
C SER A 80 17.63 -24.93 4.03
N THR A 81 18.39 -23.96 4.53
CA THR A 81 18.95 -23.94 5.88
C THR A 81 18.04 -23.29 6.92
N ASN A 82 16.78 -23.01 6.58
CA ASN A 82 15.76 -22.37 7.43
C ASN A 82 16.10 -20.93 7.88
N LYS A 83 16.90 -20.21 7.11
CA LYS A 83 17.13 -18.78 7.34
C LYS A 83 16.17 -17.95 6.50
N VAL A 84 15.55 -16.97 7.12
CA VAL A 84 14.57 -16.08 6.48
C VAL A 84 15.22 -14.76 6.10
N PHE A 85 15.15 -14.41 4.82
CA PHE A 85 15.74 -13.20 4.25
C PHE A 85 14.64 -12.26 3.76
N ASP A 86 14.84 -10.95 3.92
CA ASP A 86 14.09 -9.98 3.15
C ASP A 86 14.42 -10.13 1.66
N GLY A 87 13.40 -10.12 0.83
CA GLY A 87 13.51 -10.40 -0.60
C GLY A 87 13.02 -9.28 -1.51
N ASN A 88 12.82 -8.06 -0.99
CA ASN A 88 12.44 -6.89 -1.79
C ASN A 88 13.58 -6.45 -2.73
N GLU A 89 13.32 -5.50 -3.60
CA GLU A 89 14.30 -5.05 -4.61
C GLU A 89 15.59 -4.52 -3.98
N GLU A 90 15.50 -3.81 -2.86
CA GLU A 90 16.67 -3.31 -2.15
C GLU A 90 17.51 -4.46 -1.56
N ALA A 91 16.87 -5.44 -0.96
CA ALA A 91 17.51 -6.63 -0.43
C ALA A 91 18.20 -7.43 -1.55
N GLN A 92 17.55 -7.60 -2.69
CA GLN A 92 18.12 -8.26 -3.88
C GLN A 92 19.38 -7.53 -4.38
N SER A 93 19.34 -6.20 -4.45
CA SER A 93 20.51 -5.39 -4.82
C SER A 93 21.67 -5.56 -3.85
N ARG A 94 21.38 -5.59 -2.55
CA ARG A 94 22.39 -5.80 -1.50
C ARG A 94 22.98 -7.20 -1.58
N MET A 95 22.15 -8.23 -1.75
CA MET A 95 22.61 -9.62 -1.92
C MET A 95 23.52 -9.76 -3.13
N SER A 96 23.13 -9.21 -4.26
CA SER A 96 23.92 -9.25 -5.50
C SER A 96 25.30 -8.64 -5.31
N ARG A 97 25.39 -7.45 -4.68
CA ARG A 97 26.66 -6.81 -4.38
C ARG A 97 27.50 -7.59 -3.40
N ALA A 98 26.91 -8.15 -2.35
CA ALA A 98 27.59 -8.98 -1.38
C ALA A 98 28.16 -10.24 -1.99
N ILE A 99 27.38 -10.90 -2.86
CA ILE A 99 27.82 -12.10 -3.61
C ILE A 99 29.02 -11.78 -4.51
N GLN A 100 28.94 -10.70 -5.29
CA GLN A 100 30.03 -10.26 -6.15
C GLN A 100 31.29 -9.97 -5.37
N THR A 101 31.18 -9.23 -4.26
CA THR A 101 32.31 -8.90 -3.38
C THR A 101 32.94 -10.15 -2.76
N ALA A 102 32.09 -11.06 -2.27
CA ALA A 102 32.58 -12.32 -1.70
C ALA A 102 33.32 -13.20 -2.73
N GLN A 103 32.83 -13.24 -3.97
CA GLN A 103 33.48 -13.96 -5.07
C GLN A 103 34.84 -13.37 -5.42
N ILE A 104 34.92 -12.03 -5.54
CA ILE A 104 36.17 -11.32 -5.84
C ILE A 104 37.21 -11.52 -4.73
N ALA A 105 36.79 -11.43 -3.48
CA ALA A 105 37.65 -11.53 -2.31
C ALA A 105 37.91 -12.98 -1.86
N ASN A 106 37.28 -13.98 -2.49
CA ASN A 106 37.30 -15.38 -2.06
C ASN A 106 36.86 -15.58 -0.60
N ILE A 107 35.80 -14.89 -0.19
CA ILE A 107 35.23 -14.98 1.15
C ILE A 107 34.09 -16.00 1.11
N PRO A 108 34.12 -17.09 1.92
CA PRO A 108 33.10 -18.13 1.88
C PRO A 108 31.82 -17.80 2.62
N SER A 109 31.85 -16.81 3.51
CA SER A 109 30.70 -16.39 4.32
C SER A 109 30.83 -14.93 4.71
N THR A 110 29.69 -14.35 5.08
CA THR A 110 29.60 -12.95 5.56
C THR A 110 28.53 -12.82 6.63
N THR A 111 28.56 -11.72 7.35
CA THR A 111 27.48 -11.39 8.29
C THR A 111 26.34 -10.70 7.53
N TRP A 112 25.12 -11.19 7.72
CA TRP A 112 23.92 -10.66 7.11
C TRP A 112 22.82 -10.44 8.15
N VAL A 113 22.07 -9.35 8.03
CA VAL A 113 20.92 -9.11 8.89
C VAL A 113 19.71 -9.79 8.27
N LEU A 114 19.18 -10.81 8.94
CA LEU A 114 18.01 -11.56 8.50
C LEU A 114 16.71 -10.75 8.68
N ALA A 115 15.61 -11.29 8.18
CA ALA A 115 14.28 -10.64 8.26
C ALA A 115 13.82 -10.33 9.69
N ASN A 116 14.32 -11.07 10.70
CA ASN A 116 14.07 -10.82 12.12
C ASN A 116 14.98 -9.75 12.74
N ASN A 117 15.75 -9.03 11.92
CA ASN A 117 16.75 -8.03 12.34
C ASN A 117 17.91 -8.58 13.18
N VAL A 118 18.18 -9.87 13.11
CA VAL A 118 19.32 -10.50 13.81
C VAL A 118 20.49 -10.68 12.85
N PRO A 119 21.66 -10.11 13.14
CA PRO A 119 22.89 -10.37 12.38
C PRO A 119 23.27 -11.85 12.52
N THR A 120 23.49 -12.50 11.39
CA THR A 120 23.78 -13.95 11.33
C THR A 120 24.86 -14.20 10.29
N THR A 121 25.75 -15.15 10.56
CA THR A 121 26.72 -15.59 9.56
C THR A 121 26.00 -16.44 8.51
N VAL A 122 26.11 -16.01 7.25
CA VAL A 122 25.54 -16.72 6.09
C VAL A 122 26.63 -17.09 5.12
N THR A 123 26.45 -18.23 4.45
CA THR A 123 27.38 -18.66 3.40
C THR A 123 27.06 -17.96 2.09
N LEU A 124 28.01 -17.95 1.17
CA LEU A 124 27.80 -17.46 -0.20
C LEU A 124 26.66 -18.22 -0.88
N ALA A 125 26.61 -19.55 -0.69
CA ALA A 125 25.54 -20.38 -1.25
C ALA A 125 24.16 -20.00 -0.70
N GLU A 126 24.05 -19.68 0.60
CA GLU A 126 22.79 -19.23 1.21
C GLU A 126 22.34 -17.89 0.64
N LEU A 127 23.24 -16.94 0.44
CA LEU A 127 22.93 -15.66 -0.20
C LEU A 127 22.49 -15.83 -1.66
N GLN A 128 23.15 -16.71 -2.41
CA GLN A 128 22.76 -17.01 -3.79
C GLN A 128 21.38 -17.65 -3.85
N GLU A 129 21.08 -18.59 -2.97
CA GLU A 129 19.75 -19.22 -2.86
C GLU A 129 18.68 -18.17 -2.52
N ALA A 130 18.92 -17.32 -1.51
CA ALA A 130 18.01 -16.27 -1.12
C ALA A 130 17.75 -15.27 -2.26
N LEU A 131 18.77 -14.89 -3.01
CA LEU A 131 18.63 -14.02 -4.18
C LEU A 131 17.76 -14.65 -5.27
N VAL A 132 18.01 -15.90 -5.61
CA VAL A 132 17.22 -16.63 -6.63
C VAL A 132 15.76 -16.75 -6.21
N LEU A 133 15.50 -17.15 -4.96
CA LEU A 133 14.14 -17.26 -4.42
C LEU A 133 13.42 -15.89 -4.41
N SER A 134 14.12 -14.83 -4.05
CA SER A 134 13.58 -13.47 -4.05
C SER A 134 13.22 -12.99 -5.46
N MET A 135 14.09 -13.24 -6.43
CA MET A 135 13.82 -12.89 -7.84
C MET A 135 12.66 -13.69 -8.41
N GLN A 136 12.55 -14.97 -8.07
CA GLN A 136 11.41 -15.81 -8.49
C GLN A 136 10.10 -15.31 -7.88
N ALA A 137 10.09 -14.99 -6.60
CA ALA A 137 8.91 -14.45 -5.92
C ALA A 137 8.47 -13.10 -6.52
N MET A 138 9.42 -12.22 -6.80
CA MET A 138 9.15 -10.92 -7.44
C MET A 138 8.62 -11.10 -8.86
N SER A 139 9.23 -11.99 -9.65
CA SER A 139 8.77 -12.28 -11.00
C SER A 139 7.36 -12.84 -11.04
N ALA A 140 6.99 -13.68 -10.08
CA ALA A 140 5.62 -14.19 -9.95
C ALA A 140 4.61 -13.07 -9.68
N VAL A 141 4.96 -12.11 -8.82
CA VAL A 141 4.11 -10.94 -8.55
C VAL A 141 3.93 -10.07 -9.80
N TRP A 142 5.01 -9.78 -10.52
CA TRP A 142 4.98 -8.97 -11.74
C TRP A 142 4.27 -9.66 -12.91
N ALA A 143 4.33 -10.97 -12.98
CA ALA A 143 3.68 -11.76 -14.02
C ALA A 143 2.17 -11.94 -13.78
N THR A 144 1.69 -11.71 -12.56
CA THR A 144 0.27 -11.82 -12.22
C THR A 144 -0.50 -10.64 -12.79
N PRO A 145 -1.50 -10.85 -13.66
CA PRO A 145 -2.34 -9.78 -14.17
C PRO A 145 -3.10 -9.08 -13.03
N TYR A 146 -3.45 -7.82 -13.24
CA TYR A 146 -4.39 -7.16 -12.34
C TYR A 146 -5.76 -7.82 -12.46
N GLU A 147 -6.36 -8.13 -11.33
CA GLU A 147 -7.75 -8.56 -11.29
C GLU A 147 -8.66 -7.39 -11.68
N GLU A 148 -9.63 -7.65 -12.53
CA GLU A 148 -10.64 -6.68 -12.94
C GLU A 148 -11.73 -6.52 -11.88
#